data_85aed382508834b9959061593459bcbe
#
_entry.id   85aed382508834b9959061593459bcbe
#
_cell.length_a   1.000
_cell.length_b   1.000
_cell.length_c   1.000
_cell.angle_alpha   90.00
_cell.angle_beta   90.00
_cell.angle_gamma   90.00
#
_symmetry.space_group_name_H-M   'P 1'
#
loop_
_entity.id
_entity.type
_entity.pdbx_description
1 polymer ?
#
loop_
_entity_poly.entity_id
_entity_poly.type
_entity_poly.pdbx_seq_one_letter_code
_entity_poly.pdbx_strand_id
1 'polypeptide(L)' 'MSTRFFFRGVDIDDRTREYILKRLERIVKLVDPVTQFEVEIDKDKKGKFRVEIMAKTPHNLYRGEETTVSIEGSTDIVI' A
#
# COMPACT_ATOMS: atom_id res chain seq x y z
N MET A 1 -6.84 -9.84 10.23
CA MET A 1 -5.95 -9.15 9.30
C MET A 1 -5.48 -7.85 9.94
N SER A 2 -4.20 -7.53 9.85
CA SER A 2 -3.64 -6.28 10.34
C SER A 2 -2.97 -5.53 9.18
N THR A 3 -2.90 -4.21 9.29
CA THR A 3 -2.24 -3.36 8.30
C THR A 3 -1.25 -2.45 9.01
N ARG A 4 -0.01 -2.45 8.55
CA ARG A 4 1.04 -1.59 9.05
C ARG A 4 1.42 -0.56 7.99
N PHE A 5 1.59 0.68 8.41
CA PHE A 5 2.04 1.77 7.55
C PHE A 5 3.43 2.22 7.97
N PHE A 6 4.29 2.44 6.97
CA PHE A 6 5.63 3.00 7.16
C PHE A 6 5.78 4.20 6.25
N PHE A 7 6.27 5.32 6.79
CA PHE A 7 6.42 6.56 6.04
C PHE A 7 7.86 7.04 6.08
N ARG A 8 8.33 7.54 4.96
CA ARG A 8 9.68 8.12 4.84
C ARG A 8 9.61 9.40 4.02
N GLY A 9 9.90 10.54 4.64
CA GLY A 9 9.86 11.83 3.97
C GLY A 9 8.46 12.32 3.63
N VAL A 10 7.43 11.69 4.14
CA VAL A 10 6.03 12.01 3.85
C VAL A 10 5.14 11.49 4.98
N ASP A 11 4.03 12.16 5.18
CA ASP A 11 2.94 11.68 6.03
C ASP A 11 1.65 11.73 5.22
N ILE A 12 0.63 11.00 5.65
CA ILE A 12 -0.66 10.99 4.96
C ILE A 12 -1.77 11.39 5.93
N ASP A 13 -2.82 11.98 5.37
CA ASP A 13 -4.01 12.32 6.13
C ASP A 13 -4.93 11.09 6.27
N ASP A 14 -5.95 11.21 7.10
CA ASP A 14 -6.89 10.13 7.35
C ASP A 14 -7.64 9.71 6.09
N ARG A 15 -7.92 10.66 5.20
CA ARG A 15 -8.62 10.39 3.95
C ARG A 15 -7.82 9.49 3.02
N THR A 16 -6.52 9.76 2.89
CA THR A 16 -5.61 8.94 2.08
C THR A 16 -5.46 7.56 2.69
N ARG A 17 -5.34 7.49 4.02
CA ARG A 17 -5.27 6.21 4.74
C ARG A 17 -6.53 5.36 4.46
N GLU A 18 -7.71 5.95 4.58
CA GLU A 18 -8.96 5.27 4.31
C GLU A 18 -9.06 4.79 2.86
N TYR A 19 -8.60 5.58 1.92
CA TYR A 19 -8.55 5.19 0.51
C TYR A 19 -7.73 3.90 0.32
N ILE A 20 -6.54 3.86 0.90
CA ILE A 20 -5.66 2.69 0.80
C ILE A 20 -6.30 1.48 1.47
N LEU A 21 -6.85 1.63 2.67
CA LEU A 21 -7.49 0.54 3.40
C LEU A 21 -8.67 -0.06 2.62
N LYS A 22 -9.49 0.77 2.01
CA LYS A 22 -10.62 0.30 1.19
C LYS A 22 -10.16 -0.48 -0.03
N ARG A 23 -9.07 -0.06 -0.66
CA ARG A 23 -8.51 -0.79 -1.80
C ARG A 23 -7.96 -2.14 -1.36
N LEU A 24 -7.31 -2.22 -0.22
CA LEU A 24 -6.78 -3.47 0.33
C LEU A 24 -7.90 -4.46 0.66
N GLU A 25 -9.04 -4.00 1.14
CA GLU A 25 -10.19 -4.86 1.43
C GLU A 25 -10.65 -5.65 0.20
N ARG A 26 -10.52 -5.08 -0.99
CA ARG A 26 -10.88 -5.77 -2.24
C ARG A 26 -9.93 -6.92 -2.54
N ILE A 27 -8.66 -6.78 -2.21
CA ILE A 27 -7.66 -7.83 -2.42
C ILE A 27 -7.98 -9.06 -1.56
N VAL A 28 -8.38 -8.84 -0.33
CA VAL A 28 -8.71 -9.90 0.62
C VAL A 28 -9.79 -10.84 0.07
N LYS A 29 -10.68 -10.32 -0.76
CA LYS A 29 -11.77 -11.11 -1.35
C LYS A 29 -11.33 -11.94 -2.55
N LEU A 30 -10.16 -11.66 -3.13
CA LEU A 30 -9.70 -12.25 -4.39
C LEU A 30 -8.58 -13.28 -4.22
N VAL A 31 -7.92 -13.30 -3.08
CA VAL A 31 -6.76 -14.16 -2.82
C VAL A 31 -6.96 -14.97 -1.53
N ASP A 32 -6.03 -15.86 -1.25
CA ASP A 32 -5.98 -16.61 0.01
C ASP A 32 -6.02 -15.66 1.20
N PRO A 33 -6.47 -16.13 2.37
CA PRO A 33 -6.56 -15.28 3.56
C PRO A 33 -5.26 -14.51 3.83
N VAL A 34 -5.33 -13.19 3.77
CA VAL A 34 -4.19 -12.32 4.08
C VAL A 34 -4.12 -12.15 5.59
N THR A 35 -2.97 -12.50 6.18
CA THR A 35 -2.75 -12.34 7.61
C THR A 35 -2.28 -10.94 7.96
N GLN A 36 -1.52 -10.31 7.05
CA GLN A 36 -0.96 -8.98 7.29
C GLN A 36 -0.70 -8.25 5.98
N PHE A 37 -1.01 -6.95 5.96
CA PHE A 37 -0.52 -6.03 4.95
C PHE A 37 0.55 -5.12 5.53
N GLU A 38 1.55 -4.78 4.72
CA GLU A 38 2.50 -3.72 5.01
C GLU A 38 2.47 -2.73 3.86
N VAL A 39 2.29 -1.45 4.18
CA VAL A 39 2.24 -0.37 3.20
C VAL A 39 3.38 0.60 3.51
N GLU A 40 4.31 0.74 2.58
CA GLU A 40 5.42 1.68 2.71
C GLU A 40 5.22 2.82 1.71
N ILE A 41 5.31 4.05 2.18
CA ILE A 41 5.12 5.25 1.37
C ILE A 41 6.33 6.16 1.54
N ASP A 42 7.03 6.40 0.44
CA ASP A 42 8.18 7.28 0.38
C ASP A 42 7.90 8.44 -0.56
N LYS A 43 8.52 9.58 -0.28
CA LYS A 43 8.61 10.69 -1.22
C LYS A 43 10.04 10.82 -1.68
N ASP A 44 10.28 10.78 -2.98
CA ASP A 44 11.62 10.91 -3.54
C ASP A 44 12.05 12.39 -3.66
N LYS A 45 13.29 12.61 -4.07
CA LYS A 45 13.86 13.96 -4.19
C LYS A 45 13.19 14.79 -5.30
N LYS A 46 12.49 14.13 -6.22
CA LYS A 46 11.78 14.78 -7.33
C LYS A 46 10.32 15.09 -7.00
N GLY A 47 9.89 14.77 -5.78
CA GLY A 47 8.52 14.98 -5.35
C GLY A 47 7.54 13.92 -5.78
N LYS A 48 7.99 12.78 -6.29
CA LYS A 48 7.14 11.65 -6.62
C LYS A 48 6.94 10.75 -5.40
N PHE A 49 5.80 10.09 -5.35
CA PHE A 49 5.46 9.17 -4.27
C PHE A 49 5.63 7.74 -4.71
N ARG A 50 6.40 6.98 -3.94
CA ARG A 50 6.56 5.54 -4.12
C ARG A 50 5.68 4.84 -3.10
N VAL A 51 4.83 3.94 -3.56
CA VAL A 51 3.98 3.11 -2.70
C VAL A 51 4.37 1.65 -2.93
N GLU A 52 4.73 0.96 -1.85
CA GLU A 52 4.98 -0.47 -1.86
C GLU A 52 3.96 -1.13 -0.96
N ILE A 53 3.33 -2.18 -1.46
CA ILE A 53 2.36 -2.96 -0.70
C ILE A 53 2.83 -4.39 -0.66
N MET A 54 2.95 -4.94 0.55
CA MET A 54 3.23 -6.35 0.79
C MET A 54 2.01 -7.00 1.44
N ALA A 55 1.59 -8.14 0.89
CA ALA A 55 0.52 -8.95 1.45
C ALA A 55 1.08 -10.30 1.87
N LYS A 56 0.97 -10.61 3.16
CA LYS A 56 1.44 -11.89 3.71
C LYS A 56 0.28 -12.83 3.89
N THR A 57 0.43 -14.04 3.36
CA THR A 57 -0.48 -15.16 3.59
C THR A 57 0.28 -16.29 4.30
N PRO A 58 -0.40 -17.34 4.78
CA PRO A 58 0.31 -18.46 5.43
C PRO A 58 1.37 -19.12 4.56
N HIS A 59 1.24 -19.07 3.24
CA HIS A 59 2.13 -19.79 2.32
C HIS A 59 2.90 -18.91 1.37
N ASN A 60 2.51 -17.63 1.21
CA ASN A 60 3.09 -16.75 0.19
C ASN A 60 3.27 -15.33 0.70
N LEU A 61 4.15 -14.62 0.02
CA LEU A 61 4.36 -13.18 0.19
C LEU A 61 4.19 -12.53 -1.18
N TYR A 62 3.23 -11.63 -1.30
CA TYR A 62 2.98 -10.85 -2.51
C TYR A 62 3.48 -9.44 -2.31
N ARG A 63 4.08 -8.86 -3.34
CA ARG A 63 4.67 -7.53 -3.26
C ARG A 63 4.44 -6.77 -4.56
N GLY A 64 4.02 -5.52 -4.45
CA GLY A 64 3.91 -4.59 -5.56
C GLY A 64 4.45 -3.24 -5.19
N GLU A 65 5.02 -2.53 -6.16
CA GLU A 65 5.63 -1.23 -5.97
C GLU A 65 5.40 -0.36 -7.19
N GLU A 66 5.08 0.92 -6.98
CA GLU A 66 4.94 1.89 -8.06
C GLU A 66 5.27 3.30 -7.58
N THR A 67 5.74 4.14 -8.50
CA THR A 67 6.08 5.53 -8.23
C THR A 67 5.36 6.44 -9.23
N THR A 68 4.56 7.37 -8.72
CA THR A 68 3.84 8.36 -9.52
C THR A 68 3.81 9.71 -8.82
N VAL A 69 3.13 10.68 -9.42
CA VAL A 69 2.98 12.02 -8.85
C VAL A 69 1.95 12.08 -7.72
N SER A 70 1.21 11.01 -7.45
CA SER A 70 0.22 10.96 -6.37
C SER A 70 0.25 9.61 -5.65
N ILE A 71 -0.06 9.63 -4.35
CA ILE A 71 -0.15 8.41 -3.54
C ILE A 71 -1.29 7.53 -4.06
N GLU A 72 -2.44 8.12 -4.37
CA GLU A 72 -3.60 7.40 -4.89
C GLU A 72 -3.29 6.74 -6.22
N GLY A 73 -2.59 7.45 -7.13
CA GLY A 73 -2.18 6.91 -8.42
C GLY A 73 -1.25 5.72 -8.28
N SER A 74 -0.23 5.82 -7.41
CA SER A 74 0.69 4.72 -7.14
C SER A 74 -0.04 3.53 -6.53
N THR A 75 -0.96 3.78 -5.59
CA THR A 75 -1.77 2.74 -4.96
C THR A 75 -2.62 2.00 -5.98
N ASP A 76 -3.27 2.72 -6.88
CA ASP A 76 -4.13 2.13 -7.90
C ASP A 76 -3.36 1.21 -8.85
N ILE A 77 -2.13 1.59 -9.22
CA ILE A 77 -1.29 0.78 -10.09
C ILE A 77 -0.80 -0.48 -9.38
N VAL A 78 -0.40 -0.36 -8.12
CA VAL A 78 0.10 -1.49 -7.32
C VAL A 78 -1.00 -2.53 -7.11
N ILE A 79 -2.20 -2.09 -6.83
CA ILE A 79 -3.34 -2.95 -6.57
C ILE A 79 -3.99 -3.39 -7.87
#